data_f0fc2544e38702bf6978d52399042d95
#
_entry.id   f0fc2544e38702bf6978d52399042d95
#
_cell.length_a   1.000
_cell.length_b   1.000
_cell.length_c   1.000
_cell.angle_alpha   90.00
_cell.angle_beta   90.00
_cell.angle_gamma   90.00
#
_symmetry.space_group_name_H-M   'P 1'
#
loop_
_entity.id
_entity.type
_entity.pdbx_description
1 polymer ?
#
loop_
_entity_poly.entity_id
_entity_poly.type
_entity_poly.pdbx_seq_one_letter_code
_entity_poly.pdbx_strand_id
1 'polypeptide(L)' 'MSDNLHDTQTVSVSILEKEYQVSCKPDEVKALKESASYVDEKMREIKSSGAILGLDRIAVMAALNIANDYI' A
#
# COMPACT_ATOMS: atom_id res chain seq x y z
N MET A 1 -18.32 14.18 -18.43
CA MET A 1 -17.88 14.00 -18.15
C MET A 1 -17.02 13.65 -17.88
N SER A 2 -16.57 13.88 -17.74
CA SER A 2 -15.74 13.52 -17.65
C SER A 2 -15.17 12.67 -17.47
N ASP A 3 -14.81 12.60 -17.45
CA ASP A 3 -14.11 11.65 -17.79
C ASP A 3 -12.95 11.44 -16.94
N ASN A 4 -13.25 10.81 -15.78
CA ASN A 4 -12.29 10.54 -14.75
C ASN A 4 -11.12 9.71 -15.21
N LEU A 5 -11.31 8.96 -16.30
CA LEU A 5 -10.23 8.15 -16.84
C LEU A 5 -9.08 8.99 -17.35
N HIS A 6 -9.38 10.19 -17.85
CA HIS A 6 -8.35 11.07 -18.36
C HIS A 6 -7.67 11.86 -17.24
N ASP A 7 -8.24 11.82 -16.03
CA ASP A 7 -7.68 12.56 -14.91
C ASP A 7 -6.79 11.70 -14.03
N THR A 8 -6.67 10.41 -14.34
CA THR A 8 -5.83 9.55 -13.52
C THR A 8 -4.41 9.54 -14.04
N GLN A 9 -3.51 9.24 -13.15
CA GLN A 9 -2.11 9.05 -13.52
C GLN A 9 -1.60 7.81 -12.79
N THR A 10 -0.52 7.26 -13.31
CA THR A 10 0.10 6.08 -12.73
C THR A 10 1.22 6.51 -11.82
N VAL A 11 1.18 6.02 -10.60
CA VAL A 11 2.18 6.36 -9.58
C VAL A 11 2.87 5.08 -9.14
N SER A 12 4.18 5.13 -9.02
CA SER A 12 4.96 4.00 -8.56
C SER A 12 5.11 4.09 -7.05
N VAL A 13 4.77 3.01 -6.35
CA VAL A 13 4.96 2.93 -4.91
C VAL A 13 5.79 1.69 -4.59
N SER A 14 6.60 1.79 -3.54
CA SER A 14 7.46 0.69 -3.13
C SER A 14 6.94 0.13 -1.81
N ILE A 15 6.63 -1.17 -1.82
CA ILE A 15 6.13 -1.84 -0.62
C ILE A 15 6.93 -3.13 -0.45
N LEU A 16 7.61 -3.24 0.68
CA LEU A 16 8.46 -4.37 1.00
C LEU A 16 9.45 -4.66 -0.13
N GLU A 17 10.06 -3.57 -0.64
CA GLU A 17 11.11 -3.62 -1.65
C GLU A 17 10.62 -4.04 -3.04
N LYS A 18 9.32 -4.06 -3.25
CA LYS A 18 8.75 -4.31 -4.57
C LYS A 18 8.01 -3.07 -5.05
N GLU A 19 8.12 -2.82 -6.33
CA GLU A 19 7.48 -1.66 -6.94
C GLU A 19 6.13 -2.04 -7.52
N TYR A 20 5.15 -1.20 -7.26
CA TYR A 20 3.79 -1.40 -7.76
C TYR A 20 3.33 -0.14 -8.45
N GLN A 21 2.63 -0.31 -9.56
CA GLN A 21 2.06 0.80 -10.32
C GLN A 21 0.60 0.92 -9.95
N VAL A 22 0.20 2.07 -9.45
CA VAL A 22 -1.17 2.29 -8.99
C VAL A 22 -1.72 3.53 -9.66
N SER A 23 -2.93 3.43 -10.19
CA SER A 23 -3.61 4.56 -10.81
C SER A 23 -4.36 5.35 -9.75
N CYS A 24 -4.26 6.66 -9.82
CA CYS A 24 -5.00 7.53 -8.91
C CYS A 24 -5.18 8.89 -9.54
N LYS A 25 -6.05 9.70 -8.95
CA LYS A 25 -6.23 11.07 -9.41
C LYS A 25 -5.07 11.93 -8.91
N PRO A 26 -4.76 13.03 -9.62
CA PRO A 26 -3.63 13.87 -9.23
C PRO A 26 -3.70 14.38 -7.79
N ASP A 27 -4.91 14.69 -7.30
CA ASP A 27 -5.05 15.18 -5.93
C ASP A 27 -4.98 14.07 -4.88
N GLU A 28 -4.87 12.82 -5.30
CA GLU A 28 -4.76 11.68 -4.41
C GLU A 28 -3.35 11.12 -4.30
N VAL A 29 -2.41 11.69 -5.05
CA VAL A 29 -1.05 11.15 -5.12
C VAL A 29 -0.36 11.16 -3.76
N LYS A 30 -0.48 12.28 -3.05
CA LYS A 30 0.15 12.39 -1.75
C LYS A 30 -0.41 11.38 -0.76
N ALA A 31 -1.74 11.27 -0.73
CA ALA A 31 -2.40 10.32 0.16
C ALA A 31 -2.02 8.88 -0.19
N LEU A 32 -1.92 8.58 -1.48
CA LEU A 32 -1.53 7.25 -1.92
C LEU A 32 -0.12 6.91 -1.45
N LYS A 33 0.81 7.85 -1.60
CA LYS A 33 2.19 7.60 -1.19
C LYS A 33 2.32 7.43 0.32
N GLU A 34 1.56 8.22 1.07
CA GLU A 34 1.55 8.07 2.52
C GLU A 34 0.96 6.75 2.94
N SER A 35 -0.10 6.33 2.27
CA SER A 35 -0.72 5.03 2.55
C SER A 35 0.23 3.89 2.24
N ALA A 36 0.92 3.98 1.09
CA ALA A 36 1.88 2.96 0.71
C ALA A 36 3.02 2.85 1.72
N SER A 37 3.49 3.99 2.21
CA SER A 37 4.54 4.01 3.21
C SER A 37 4.08 3.35 4.51
N TYR A 38 2.83 3.61 4.89
CA TYR A 38 2.27 3.02 6.11
C TYR A 38 2.15 1.51 5.98
N VAL A 39 1.65 1.05 4.82
CA VAL A 39 1.53 -0.39 4.56
C VAL A 39 2.92 -1.04 4.58
N ASP A 40 3.89 -0.38 3.95
CA ASP A 40 5.27 -0.87 3.92
C ASP A 40 5.80 -1.06 5.33
N GLU A 41 5.58 -0.09 6.20
CA GLU A 41 6.02 -0.18 7.59
C GLU A 41 5.38 -1.37 8.30
N LYS A 42 4.08 -1.53 8.13
CA LYS A 42 3.37 -2.63 8.79
C LYS A 42 3.86 -3.98 8.31
N MET A 43 4.11 -4.10 7.02
CA MET A 43 4.61 -5.35 6.47
C MET A 43 6.03 -5.65 6.93
N ARG A 44 6.86 -4.60 7.07
CA ARG A 44 8.21 -4.79 7.59
C ARG A 44 8.21 -5.27 9.04
N GLU A 45 7.30 -4.73 9.84
CA GLU A 45 7.16 -5.17 11.23
C GLU A 45 6.83 -6.65 11.31
N ILE A 46 5.91 -7.11 10.47
CA ILE A 46 5.52 -8.51 10.45
C ILE A 46 6.69 -9.37 9.99
N LYS A 47 7.38 -8.94 8.96
CA LYS A 47 8.52 -9.69 8.43
C LYS A 47 9.63 -9.80 9.46
N SER A 48 9.87 -8.74 10.23
CA SER A 48 10.96 -8.71 11.19
C SER A 48 10.65 -9.51 12.46
N SER A 49 9.40 -9.97 12.61
CA SER A 49 9.04 -10.77 13.77
C SER A 49 9.68 -12.16 13.74
N GLY A 50 10.32 -12.50 12.62
CA GLY A 50 11.04 -13.77 12.51
C GLY A 50 10.24 -14.90 11.92
N ALA A 51 8.95 -14.71 11.69
CA ALA A 51 8.14 -15.74 11.06
C ALA A 51 8.48 -15.80 9.58
N ILE A 52 8.59 -17.02 9.05
CA ILE A 52 8.85 -17.21 7.64
C ILE A 52 7.51 -17.30 6.93
N LEU A 53 7.09 -16.19 6.33
CA LEU A 53 5.79 -16.09 5.69
C LEU A 53 5.95 -15.62 4.25
N GLY A 54 5.05 -16.08 3.40
CA GLY A 54 5.00 -15.58 2.04
C GLY A 54 4.52 -14.14 2.01
N LEU A 55 4.80 -13.47 0.90
CA LEU A 55 4.44 -12.06 0.74
C LEU A 55 2.94 -11.84 0.87
N ASP A 56 2.15 -12.75 0.30
CA ASP A 56 0.70 -12.64 0.35
C ASP A 56 0.20 -12.70 1.80
N ARG A 57 0.77 -13.58 2.61
CA ARG A 57 0.37 -13.74 4.00
C ARG A 57 0.75 -12.51 4.81
N ILE A 58 1.94 -11.97 4.57
CA ILE A 58 2.37 -10.75 5.23
C ILE A 58 1.41 -9.61 4.91
N ALA A 59 1.01 -9.52 3.64
CA ALA A 59 0.09 -8.47 3.22
C ALA A 59 -1.27 -8.61 3.89
N VAL A 60 -1.79 -9.83 4.01
CA VAL A 60 -3.07 -10.06 4.67
C VAL A 60 -2.99 -9.68 6.14
N MET A 61 -1.91 -10.08 6.81
CA MET A 61 -1.73 -9.76 8.21
C MET A 61 -1.60 -8.26 8.44
N ALA A 62 -0.88 -7.57 7.55
CA ALA A 62 -0.77 -6.13 7.63
C ALA A 62 -2.13 -5.47 7.45
N ALA A 63 -2.91 -5.96 6.48
CA ALA A 63 -4.24 -5.42 6.23
C ALA A 63 -5.13 -5.58 7.45
N LEU A 64 -5.07 -6.74 8.11
CA LEU A 64 -5.87 -6.96 9.29
C LEU A 64 -5.47 -6.04 10.44
N ASN A 65 -4.16 -5.83 10.63
CA ASN A 65 -3.67 -4.93 11.67
C ASN A 65 -4.12 -3.50 11.42
N ILE A 66 -4.03 -3.06 10.16
CA ILE A 66 -4.43 -1.70 9.80
C ILE A 66 -5.93 -1.52 10.01
N ALA A 67 -6.71 -2.50 9.57
CA ALA A 67 -8.16 -2.44 9.73
C ALA A 67 -8.55 -2.43 11.21
N ASN A 68 -7.84 -3.21 12.01
CA ASN A 68 -8.12 -3.28 13.45
C ASN A 68 -7.82 -1.94 14.12
N ASP A 69 -6.76 -1.27 13.70
CA ASP A 69 -6.43 0.05 14.24
C ASP A 69 -7.49 1.08 13.88
N TYR A 70 -8.12 0.91 12.72
CA TYR A 70 -9.13 1.85 12.25
C TYR A 70 -10.46 1.67 12.99
N ILE A 71 -10.81 0.42 13.31
CA ILE A 71 -12.05 0.12 14.01
C ILE A 71 -11.94 0.38 15.51
#